data_380d66db8d8cf4cb9ad99a72dd0ec8d0
#
_entry.id   380d66db8d8cf4cb9ad99a72dd0ec8d0
#
_cell.length_a   1.000
_cell.length_b   1.000
_cell.length_c   1.000
_cell.angle_alpha   90.00
_cell.angle_beta   90.00
_cell.angle_gamma   90.00
#
_symmetry.space_group_name_H-M   'P 1'
#
loop_
_entity.id
_entity.type
_entity.pdbx_description
1 polymer ?
#
loop_
_entity_poly.entity_id
_entity_poly.type
_entity_poly.pdbx_seq_one_letter_code
_entity_poly.pdbx_strand_id
1 'polypeptide(L)' 'MNVNWNEVHPGEIILHGKKPAVFIGLVDIHNTTIDIQYVKDGKQKIVLSEECIPKRLLESKEEH' A
#
# COMPACT_ATOMS: atom_id res chain seq x y z
N MET A 1 -7.76 2.21 11.15
CA MET A 1 -7.90 3.23 10.10
C MET A 1 -8.39 2.59 8.81
N ASN A 2 -9.41 3.17 8.22
CA ASN A 2 -9.94 2.66 6.95
C ASN A 2 -9.28 3.41 5.79
N VAL A 3 -8.57 2.66 4.97
CA VAL A 3 -7.93 3.21 3.78
C VAL A 3 -8.82 2.93 2.58
N ASN A 4 -9.11 3.97 1.81
CA ASN A 4 -9.83 3.78 0.55
C ASN A 4 -8.82 3.46 -0.55
N TRP A 5 -8.61 2.18 -0.79
CA TRP A 5 -7.62 1.71 -1.76
C TRP A 5 -7.97 2.09 -3.20
N ASN A 6 -9.23 2.44 -3.47
CA ASN A 6 -9.61 2.93 -4.79
C ASN A 6 -9.00 4.29 -5.10
N GLU A 7 -8.60 5.03 -4.07
CA GLU A 7 -7.97 6.35 -4.22
C GLU A 7 -6.45 6.30 -4.24
N VAL A 8 -5.88 5.11 -4.04
CA VAL A 8 -4.43 4.92 -4.09
C VAL A 8 -4.06 4.61 -5.54
N HIS A 9 -3.16 5.40 -6.11
CA HIS A 9 -2.78 5.25 -7.51
C HIS A 9 -1.61 4.28 -7.69
N PRO A 10 -1.60 3.49 -8.78
CA PRO A 10 -0.42 2.66 -9.10
C PRO A 10 0.84 3.52 -9.16
N GLY A 11 1.90 3.03 -8.57
CA GLY A 11 3.17 3.76 -8.47
C GLY A 11 3.35 4.50 -7.15
N GLU A 12 2.29 4.60 -6.36
CA GLU A 12 2.37 5.27 -5.06
C GLU A 12 3.12 4.41 -4.04
N ILE A 13 3.87 5.05 -3.15
CA ILE A 13 4.60 4.32 -2.11
C ILE A 13 3.68 3.99 -0.95
N ILE A 14 3.72 2.73 -0.53
CA ILE A 14 2.97 2.23 0.62
C ILE A 14 3.93 1.51 1.55
N LEU A 15 3.46 1.21 2.75
CA LEU A 15 4.21 0.41 3.71
C LEU A 15 3.45 -0.87 4.00
N HIS A 16 4.12 -2.00 3.84
CA HIS A 16 3.63 -3.31 4.26
C HIS A 16 4.34 -3.65 5.57
N GLY A 17 3.66 -3.40 6.69
CA GLY A 17 4.33 -3.41 7.98
C GLY A 17 5.34 -2.27 8.01
N LYS A 18 6.62 -2.60 8.11
CA LYS A 18 7.70 -1.61 8.11
C LYS A 18 8.44 -1.55 6.78
N LYS A 19 8.00 -2.34 5.78
CA LYS A 19 8.72 -2.44 4.50
C LYS A 19 8.09 -1.53 3.46
N PRO A 20 8.88 -0.61 2.87
CA PRO A 20 8.35 0.21 1.79
C PRO A 20 8.16 -0.61 0.52
N ALA A 21 7.08 -0.31 -0.18
CA ALA A 21 6.73 -0.98 -1.41
C ALA A 21 6.01 -0.02 -2.34
N VAL A 22 5.95 -0.37 -3.61
CA VAL A 22 5.20 0.38 -4.61
C VAL A 22 3.86 -0.33 -4.80
N PHE A 23 2.77 0.44 -4.72
CA PHE A 23 1.44 -0.10 -5.01
C PHE A 23 1.31 -0.33 -6.51
N ILE A 24 0.94 -1.55 -6.90
CA ILE A 24 0.76 -1.91 -8.31
C ILE A 24 -0.71 -1.84 -8.69
N GLY A 25 -1.57 -2.41 -7.88
CA GLY A 25 -3.00 -2.38 -8.18
C GLY A 25 -3.82 -3.23 -7.22
N LEU A 26 -5.13 -3.14 -7.40
CA LEU A 26 -6.08 -3.95 -6.63
C LEU A 26 -6.21 -5.32 -7.29
N VAL A 27 -6.35 -6.36 -6.47
CA VAL A 27 -6.45 -7.73 -6.96
C VAL A 27 -7.92 -8.18 -7.01
N ASP A 28 -8.69 -7.82 -5.98
CA ASP A 28 -10.08 -8.25 -5.90
C ASP A 28 -11.04 -7.07 -5.77
N ILE A 29 -12.33 -7.33 -6.02
CA ILE A 29 -13.37 -6.29 -6.03
C ILE A 29 -13.67 -5.74 -4.65
N HIS A 30 -13.28 -6.46 -3.60
CA HIS A 30 -13.54 -6.03 -2.21
C HIS A 30 -12.38 -5.25 -1.61
N ASN A 31 -11.32 -5.03 -2.40
CA ASN A 31 -10.12 -4.30 -1.95
C ASN A 31 -9.46 -4.96 -0.73
N THR A 32 -9.62 -6.27 -0.61
CA THR A 32 -9.07 -7.06 0.49
C THR A 32 -7.60 -7.40 0.24
N THR A 33 -7.22 -7.61 -1.01
CA THR A 33 -5.86 -7.95 -1.41
C THR A 33 -5.35 -6.96 -2.44
N ILE A 34 -4.07 -6.66 -2.35
CA ILE A 34 -3.42 -5.73 -3.27
C ILE A 34 -2.10 -6.31 -3.77
N ASP A 35 -1.71 -5.86 -4.94
CA ASP A 35 -0.45 -6.24 -5.57
C ASP A 35 0.59 -5.16 -5.30
N ILE A 36 1.74 -5.55 -4.76
CA ILE A 36 2.79 -4.62 -4.39
C ILE A 36 4.15 -5.12 -4.88
N GLN A 37 5.11 -4.20 -4.96
CA GLN A 37 6.48 -4.53 -5.29
C GLN A 37 7.39 -3.88 -4.25
N TYR A 38 8.13 -4.71 -3.50
CA TYR A 38 9.02 -4.18 -2.47
C TYR A 38 10.15 -3.37 -3.09
N VAL A 39 10.41 -2.22 -2.51
CA VAL A 39 11.46 -1.32 -3.00
C VAL A 39 12.83 -1.93 -2.79
N LYS A 40 13.04 -2.61 -1.67
CA LYS A 40 14.35 -3.13 -1.28
C LYS A 40 14.90 -4.17 -2.26
N ASP A 41 14.09 -5.15 -2.64
CA ASP A 41 14.57 -6.26 -3.47
C ASP A 41 13.85 -6.36 -4.82
N GLY A 42 12.85 -5.52 -5.05
CA GLY A 42 12.09 -5.53 -6.30
C GLY A 42 11.12 -6.69 -6.44
N LYS A 43 10.93 -7.47 -5.38
CA LYS A 43 10.02 -8.61 -5.43
C LYS A 43 8.57 -8.17 -5.39
N GLN A 44 7.76 -8.78 -6.24
CA GLN A 44 6.34 -8.52 -6.32
C GLN A 44 5.58 -9.55 -5.49
N LYS A 45 4.56 -9.09 -4.77
CA LYS A 45 3.80 -9.97 -3.90
C LYS A 45 2.37 -9.47 -3.76
N ILE A 46 1.42 -10.40 -3.61
CA ILE A 46 0.03 -10.09 -3.30
C ILE A 46 -0.14 -10.24 -1.78
N VAL A 47 -0.61 -9.19 -1.14
CA VAL A 47 -0.75 -9.15 0.32
C VAL A 47 -2.14 -8.64 0.70
N LEU A 48 -2.49 -8.79 1.98
CA LEU A 48 -3.74 -8.24 2.49
C LEU A 48 -3.62 -6.72 2.61
N SER A 49 -4.61 -6.01 2.09
CA SER A 49 -4.61 -4.54 2.14
C SER A 49 -4.60 -4.01 3.57
N GLU A 50 -5.22 -4.72 4.51
CA GLU A 50 -5.26 -4.30 5.90
C GLU A 50 -3.88 -4.29 6.57
N GLU A 51 -2.92 -4.98 5.97
CA GLU A 51 -1.54 -4.99 6.46
C GLU A 51 -0.71 -3.85 5.91
N CYS A 52 -1.30 -3.01 5.07
CA CYS A 52 -0.59 -1.97 4.36
C CYS A 52 -1.21 -0.61 4.64
N ILE A 53 -0.39 0.44 4.49
CA ILE A 53 -0.86 1.81 4.62
C ILE A 53 -0.10 2.68 3.62
N PRO A 54 -0.79 3.58 2.87
CA PRO A 54 -0.10 4.53 2.01
C PRO A 54 0.80 5.44 2.84
N LYS A 55 2.02 5.64 2.38
CA LYS A 55 2.99 6.45 3.10
C LYS A 55 2.50 7.88 3.31
N ARG A 56 1.81 8.45 2.33
CA ARG A 56 1.29 9.82 2.44
C ARG A 56 0.34 10.00 3.62
N LEU A 57 -0.41 8.95 4.00
CA LEU A 57 -1.32 9.03 5.13
C LEU A 57 -0.58 9.08 6.46
N LEU A 58 0.57 8.39 6.54
CA LEU A 58 1.42 8.46 7.71
C LEU A 58 2.06 9.83 7.84
N GLU A 59 2.50 10.39 6.72
CA GLU A 59 3.11 11.72 6.70
C GLU A 59 2.11 12.80 7.12
N SER A 60 0.86 12.67 6.68
CA SER A 60 -0.19 13.60 7.07
C SER A 60 -0.41 13.62 8.57
N LYS A 61 -0.31 12.47 9.23
CA LYS A 61 -0.47 12.39 10.68
C LYS A 61 0.64 13.06 11.44
N GLU A 62 1.83 13.06 10.87
CA GLU A 62 3.00 13.63 11.51
C GLU A 62 3.04 15.14 11.46
N GLU A 63 2.21 15.75 10.64
CA GLU A 63 2.16 17.20 10.50
C GLU A 63 1.44 17.90 11.63
N HIS A 64 0.86 17.15 12.54
CA HIS A 64 0.21 17.70 13.71
C HIS A 64 1.15 17.72 14.88
#